data_326069e1907faad7c5ef1f2df3e23fa6
#
_entry.id   326069e1907faad7c5ef1f2df3e23fa6
#
_cell.length_a   1.000
_cell.length_b   1.000
_cell.length_c   1.000
_cell.angle_alpha   90.00
_cell.angle_beta   90.00
_cell.angle_gamma   90.00
#
_symmetry.space_group_name_H-M   'P 1'
#
loop_
_entity.id
_entity.type
_entity.pdbx_description
1 polymer ?
#
loop_
_entity_poly.entity_id
_entity_poly.type
_entity_poly.pdbx_seq_one_letter_code
_entity_poly.pdbx_strand_id
1 'polypeptide(L)'
;MLSNPEVEDRLSPDAGRSRVGEGTDQTCRVVIDGTAIEAAAGSPILAAARKAGISIPSMCDDPRLKPSGECGMCLVEVAGYGAPVKACSTLVADGLDIKTMTPALSALRKSRLDGFLSNHNAYCQPPCQAACPAGIDIAGYIALIAEGKHVEATALIKEMLPLPGILGRVCPRPCEDPCRRQQIDGEPVAICALKRYAADKARESGLPTQPSPKPATGKRVAVIGAGPGGLSAAYYLALEGHAVTLLEGEKEPGGTLRFGIPLLPPAQPHPR
;
A
#
# COMPACT_ATOMS: atom_id res chain seq x y z
N MET A 1 26.96 5.37 17.14
CA MET A 1 25.82 5.48 18.06
C MET A 1 25.58 6.95 18.35
N LEU A 2 24.67 7.56 17.63
CA LEU A 2 24.18 8.91 17.91
C LEU A 2 22.65 8.75 18.06
N SER A 3 22.21 8.65 19.31
CA SER A 3 20.80 8.72 19.67
C SER A 3 20.31 10.14 19.39
N ASN A 4 19.37 10.28 18.49
CA ASN A 4 18.70 11.56 18.23
C ASN A 4 17.43 11.61 19.08
N PRO A 5 17.40 12.40 20.18
CA PRO A 5 16.28 12.46 21.10
C PRO A 5 14.99 13.07 20.49
N GLU A 6 15.06 13.64 19.28
CA GLU A 6 13.90 14.24 18.62
C GLU A 6 12.99 13.23 17.89
N VAL A 7 13.37 11.95 17.82
CA VAL A 7 12.60 10.91 17.11
C VAL A 7 11.67 10.16 18.05
N GLU A 8 11.95 10.09 19.35
CA GLU A 8 11.12 9.35 20.32
C GLU A 8 9.81 10.05 20.69
N ASP A 9 9.73 11.36 20.54
CA ASP A 9 8.52 12.13 20.89
C ASP A 9 7.40 12.08 19.80
N ARG A 10 7.69 11.49 18.63
CA ARG A 10 6.72 11.38 17.52
C ARG A 10 5.90 10.09 17.51
N LEU A 11 6.20 9.14 18.39
CA LEU A 11 5.56 7.82 18.44
C LEU A 11 4.63 7.62 19.63
N SER A 12 4.34 8.66 20.41
CA SER A 12 3.34 8.59 21.46
C SER A 12 1.93 8.51 20.86
N PRO A 13 1.13 7.49 21.17
CA PRO A 13 -0.22 7.32 20.62
C PRO A 13 -1.20 8.43 21.00
N ASP A 14 -0.84 9.28 21.97
CA ASP A 14 -1.71 10.33 22.52
C ASP A 14 -1.32 11.76 22.14
N ALA A 15 -0.19 12.01 21.48
CA ALA A 15 0.21 13.32 21.05
C ALA A 15 -0.47 13.71 19.73
N GLY A 16 -1.77 13.93 19.71
CA GLY A 16 -2.42 14.39 18.50
C GLY A 16 -3.93 14.26 18.40
N ARG A 17 -4.60 13.90 19.46
CA ARG A 17 -6.06 14.11 19.55
C ARG A 17 -6.39 15.55 19.94
N SER A 18 -5.95 16.52 19.14
CA SER A 18 -6.70 17.76 19.06
C SER A 18 -7.97 17.44 18.27
N ARG A 19 -9.08 17.48 18.97
CA ARG A 19 -10.44 17.36 18.44
C ARG A 19 -10.52 18.16 17.15
N VAL A 20 -10.96 17.53 16.06
CA VAL A 20 -11.58 18.22 14.94
C VAL A 20 -12.67 19.06 15.61
N GLY A 21 -12.51 20.38 15.59
CA GLY A 21 -13.46 21.29 16.23
C GLY A 21 -14.84 21.00 15.64
N GLU A 22 -15.80 20.72 16.51
CA GLU A 22 -17.21 20.75 16.19
C GLU A 22 -17.44 22.06 15.44
N GLY A 23 -17.95 21.95 14.20
CA GLY A 23 -18.11 23.09 13.31
C GLY A 23 -18.90 24.18 13.97
N THR A 24 -18.26 25.32 14.24
CA THR A 24 -18.97 26.56 14.43
C THR A 24 -19.65 26.86 13.10
N ASP A 25 -20.95 27.08 13.10
CA ASP A 25 -21.78 27.48 11.95
C ASP A 25 -21.34 28.84 11.34
N GLN A 26 -20.14 29.29 11.68
CA GLN A 26 -19.56 30.55 11.20
C GLN A 26 -18.90 30.35 9.86
N THR A 27 -19.40 31.00 8.84
CA THR A 27 -18.76 31.14 7.55
C THR A 27 -17.89 32.39 7.49
N CYS A 28 -16.74 32.28 6.84
CA CYS A 28 -15.85 33.36 6.50
C CYS A 28 -15.94 33.68 5.01
N ARG A 29 -15.84 34.93 4.65
CA ARG A 29 -15.75 35.36 3.27
C ARG A 29 -14.28 35.59 2.91
N VAL A 30 -13.79 34.82 1.94
CA VAL A 30 -12.41 34.94 1.46
C VAL A 30 -12.40 35.10 -0.05
N VAL A 31 -11.34 35.71 -0.57
CA VAL A 31 -11.14 35.90 -2.00
C VAL A 31 -9.98 34.99 -2.42
N ILE A 32 -10.20 34.13 -3.41
CA ILE A 32 -9.15 33.30 -4.00
C ILE A 32 -9.06 33.61 -5.49
N ASP A 33 -7.92 34.07 -5.94
CA ASP A 33 -7.65 34.50 -7.33
C ASP A 33 -8.73 35.47 -7.88
N GLY A 34 -9.19 36.40 -7.04
CA GLY A 34 -10.22 37.35 -7.38
C GLY A 34 -11.67 36.85 -7.26
N THR A 35 -11.86 35.57 -6.94
CA THR A 35 -13.19 34.98 -6.75
C THR A 35 -13.54 34.98 -5.27
N ALA A 36 -14.64 35.65 -4.90
CA ALA A 36 -15.15 35.62 -3.53
C ALA A 36 -15.86 34.26 -3.26
N ILE A 37 -15.49 33.59 -2.18
CA ILE A 37 -16.09 32.33 -1.76
C ILE A 37 -16.48 32.42 -0.26
N GLU A 38 -17.46 31.62 0.12
CA GLU A 38 -17.79 31.37 1.53
C GLU A 38 -17.17 30.03 1.96
N ALA A 39 -16.47 30.06 3.07
CA ALA A 39 -15.80 28.87 3.61
C ALA A 39 -16.09 28.75 5.12
N ALA A 40 -16.09 27.55 5.64
CA ALA A 40 -16.25 27.30 7.06
C ALA A 40 -15.05 27.92 7.82
N ALA A 41 -15.32 28.76 8.83
CA ALA A 41 -14.27 29.33 9.64
C ALA A 41 -13.37 28.24 10.26
N GLY A 42 -12.06 28.46 10.22
CA GLY A 42 -11.09 27.48 10.74
C GLY A 42 -10.86 26.23 9.85
N SER A 43 -11.46 26.18 8.65
CA SER A 43 -11.09 25.14 7.70
C SER A 43 -9.77 25.49 6.98
N PRO A 44 -8.96 24.51 6.53
CA PRO A 44 -7.76 24.80 5.72
C PRO A 44 -8.10 25.49 4.40
N ILE A 45 -7.26 26.45 3.97
CA ILE A 45 -7.41 27.13 2.67
C ILE A 45 -7.55 26.12 1.53
N LEU A 46 -6.77 25.03 1.54
CA LEU A 46 -6.83 24.00 0.51
C LEU A 46 -8.21 23.32 0.44
N ALA A 47 -8.81 23.04 1.58
CA ALA A 47 -10.15 22.44 1.65
C ALA A 47 -11.23 23.42 1.14
N ALA A 48 -11.14 24.68 1.51
CA ALA A 48 -12.04 25.75 1.06
C ALA A 48 -11.94 25.94 -0.47
N ALA A 49 -10.73 26.02 -1.00
CA ALA A 49 -10.48 26.12 -2.45
C ALA A 49 -11.05 24.93 -3.23
N ARG A 50 -10.80 23.70 -2.74
CA ARG A 50 -11.31 22.46 -3.36
C ARG A 50 -12.83 22.44 -3.39
N LYS A 51 -13.50 22.86 -2.29
CA LYS A 51 -14.96 22.94 -2.23
C LYS A 51 -15.53 23.97 -3.22
N ALA A 52 -14.78 25.03 -3.50
CA ALA A 52 -15.12 26.06 -4.48
C ALA A 52 -14.72 25.70 -5.93
N GLY A 53 -14.15 24.50 -6.17
CA GLY A 53 -13.68 24.09 -7.49
C GLY A 53 -12.37 24.73 -7.92
N ILE A 54 -11.65 25.41 -7.01
CA ILE A 54 -10.35 26.04 -7.28
C ILE A 54 -9.25 25.01 -7.00
N SER A 55 -8.42 24.74 -8.01
CA SER A 55 -7.34 23.77 -7.92
C SER A 55 -6.07 24.40 -7.36
N ILE A 56 -5.60 23.89 -6.21
CA ILE A 56 -4.27 24.21 -5.68
C ILE A 56 -3.44 22.93 -5.72
N PRO A 57 -2.26 22.91 -6.36
CA PRO A 57 -1.42 21.74 -6.42
C PRO A 57 -1.07 21.23 -5.01
N SER A 58 -1.19 19.90 -4.78
CA SER A 58 -0.82 19.27 -3.52
C SER A 58 -0.32 17.85 -3.77
N MET A 59 0.62 17.36 -2.95
CA MET A 59 1.14 16.00 -3.05
C MET A 59 0.91 15.17 -1.77
N CYS A 60 1.02 15.81 -0.60
CA CYS A 60 0.90 15.12 0.70
C CYS A 60 -0.45 15.35 1.40
N ASP A 61 -1.44 15.80 0.65
CA ASP A 61 -2.80 16.01 1.16
C ASP A 61 -3.74 15.00 0.53
N ASP A 62 -4.20 14.04 1.32
CA ASP A 62 -5.25 13.09 0.98
C ASP A 62 -6.44 13.33 1.91
N PRO A 63 -7.68 13.45 1.38
CA PRO A 63 -8.87 13.72 2.20
C PRO A 63 -9.13 12.71 3.33
N ARG A 64 -8.55 11.51 3.23
CA ARG A 64 -8.66 10.43 4.23
C ARG A 64 -7.61 10.52 5.33
N LEU A 65 -6.58 11.34 5.17
CA LEU A 65 -5.43 11.43 6.07
C LEU A 65 -5.26 12.86 6.60
N LYS A 66 -4.57 12.97 7.72
CA LYS A 66 -4.16 14.27 8.24
C LYS A 66 -3.03 14.83 7.37
N PRO A 67 -3.09 16.07 6.87
CA PRO A 67 -2.03 16.65 6.06
C PRO A 67 -0.70 16.68 6.80
N SER A 68 0.37 16.11 6.20
CA SER A 68 1.72 16.19 6.80
C SER A 68 2.36 17.58 6.65
N GLY A 69 1.92 18.34 5.65
CA GLY A 69 2.44 19.68 5.38
C GLY A 69 3.89 19.73 4.87
N GLU A 70 4.49 18.61 4.48
CA GLU A 70 5.93 18.52 4.16
C GLU A 70 6.28 18.89 2.73
N CYS A 71 5.43 18.52 1.75
CA CYS A 71 5.79 18.65 0.34
C CYS A 71 5.95 20.10 -0.16
N GLY A 72 5.28 21.07 0.45
CA GLY A 72 5.33 22.47 0.04
C GLY A 72 4.73 22.78 -1.34
N MET A 73 3.98 21.86 -1.94
CA MET A 73 3.35 22.09 -3.26
C MET A 73 2.13 23.00 -3.18
N CYS A 74 1.45 23.04 -2.04
CA CYS A 74 0.23 23.84 -1.82
C CYS A 74 0.52 25.28 -1.34
N LEU A 75 1.70 25.82 -1.61
CA LEU A 75 2.04 27.19 -1.27
C LEU A 75 1.10 28.19 -1.97
N VAL A 76 0.60 29.16 -1.21
CA VAL A 76 -0.22 30.27 -1.67
C VAL A 76 0.29 31.57 -1.09
N GLU A 77 0.08 32.69 -1.77
CA GLU A 77 0.32 34.02 -1.23
C GLU A 77 -0.97 34.54 -0.61
N VAL A 78 -0.86 35.08 0.61
CA VAL A 78 -1.98 35.71 1.31
C VAL A 78 -1.64 37.16 1.52
N ALA A 79 -2.52 38.08 1.13
CA ALA A 79 -2.30 39.52 1.29
C ALA A 79 -2.02 39.86 2.77
N GLY A 80 -0.99 40.67 2.99
CA GLY A 80 -0.54 41.01 4.34
C GLY A 80 0.38 40.00 5.02
N TYR A 81 0.64 38.86 4.42
CA TYR A 81 1.61 37.89 4.94
C TYR A 81 2.98 38.11 4.28
N GLY A 82 4.05 38.06 5.08
CA GLY A 82 5.40 38.34 4.58
C GLY A 82 6.03 37.24 3.72
N ALA A 83 5.41 36.05 3.68
CA ALA A 83 5.89 34.91 2.91
C ALA A 83 4.72 33.99 2.49
N PRO A 84 4.89 33.19 1.41
CA PRO A 84 3.92 32.18 1.03
C PRO A 84 3.68 31.16 2.13
N VAL A 85 2.41 30.76 2.31
CA VAL A 85 1.97 29.81 3.34
C VAL A 85 1.45 28.51 2.71
N LYS A 86 1.41 27.44 3.49
CA LYS A 86 0.90 26.14 3.05
C LYS A 86 -0.63 26.09 3.16
N ALA A 87 -1.34 26.03 2.06
CA ALA A 87 -2.81 26.02 2.06
C ALA A 87 -3.42 24.81 2.79
N CYS A 88 -2.70 23.69 2.90
CA CYS A 88 -3.19 22.49 3.61
C CYS A 88 -3.20 22.65 5.14
N SER A 89 -2.44 23.58 5.69
CA SER A 89 -2.31 23.79 7.14
C SER A 89 -2.67 25.20 7.60
N THR A 90 -2.83 26.16 6.69
CA THR A 90 -3.27 27.53 7.01
C THR A 90 -4.79 27.58 6.99
N LEU A 91 -5.36 28.08 8.09
CA LEU A 91 -6.80 28.17 8.27
C LEU A 91 -7.37 29.42 7.61
N VAL A 92 -8.58 29.31 7.08
CA VAL A 92 -9.31 30.46 6.56
C VAL A 92 -9.77 31.38 7.70
N ALA A 93 -9.66 32.68 7.47
CA ALA A 93 -10.20 33.75 8.30
C ALA A 93 -10.92 34.76 7.40
N ASP A 94 -11.81 35.53 7.98
CA ASP A 94 -12.58 36.50 7.23
C ASP A 94 -11.70 37.59 6.57
N GLY A 95 -12.00 37.91 5.34
CA GLY A 95 -11.30 38.98 4.60
C GLY A 95 -9.95 38.57 3.99
N LEU A 96 -9.55 37.28 4.03
CA LEU A 96 -8.32 36.83 3.35
C LEU A 96 -8.41 37.01 1.84
N ASP A 97 -7.38 37.61 1.25
CA ASP A 97 -7.15 37.67 -0.20
C ASP A 97 -5.96 36.75 -0.54
N ILE A 98 -6.23 35.73 -1.33
CA ILE A 98 -5.33 34.59 -1.58
C ILE A 98 -5.05 34.49 -3.08
N LYS A 99 -3.77 34.42 -3.42
CA LYS A 99 -3.32 34.10 -4.78
C LYS A 99 -2.75 32.70 -4.83
N THR A 100 -3.28 31.89 -5.72
CA THR A 100 -2.84 30.49 -5.87
C THR A 100 -1.79 30.33 -6.97
N MET A 101 -1.68 31.30 -7.89
CA MET A 101 -0.82 31.21 -9.06
C MET A 101 -0.13 32.55 -9.34
N THR A 102 1.15 32.62 -8.98
CA THR A 102 2.04 33.73 -9.33
C THR A 102 3.34 33.16 -9.91
N PRO A 103 4.13 33.96 -10.67
CA PRO A 103 5.46 33.51 -11.12
C PRO A 103 6.35 33.05 -9.97
N ALA A 104 6.31 33.74 -8.82
CA ALA A 104 7.07 33.37 -7.64
C ALA A 104 6.63 32.04 -7.05
N LEU A 105 5.33 31.78 -6.90
CA LEU A 105 4.79 30.49 -6.45
C LEU A 105 5.14 29.36 -7.40
N SER A 106 5.09 29.62 -8.72
CA SER A 106 5.45 28.62 -9.73
C SER A 106 6.92 28.24 -9.63
N ALA A 107 7.82 29.21 -9.44
CA ALA A 107 9.25 28.97 -9.25
C ALA A 107 9.53 28.18 -7.97
N LEU A 108 8.87 28.53 -6.85
CA LEU A 108 8.99 27.83 -5.58
C LEU A 108 8.51 26.36 -5.68
N ARG A 109 7.34 26.15 -6.29
CA ARG A 109 6.80 24.79 -6.52
C ARG A 109 7.72 23.95 -7.39
N LYS A 110 8.26 24.54 -8.46
CA LYS A 110 9.24 23.87 -9.31
C LYS A 110 10.47 23.45 -8.52
N SER A 111 11.06 24.37 -7.76
CA SER A 111 12.22 24.06 -6.89
C SER A 111 11.93 22.96 -5.89
N ARG A 112 10.72 22.94 -5.29
CA ARG A 112 10.30 21.87 -4.37
C ARG A 112 10.16 20.54 -5.07
N LEU A 113 9.55 20.53 -6.25
CA LEU A 113 9.39 19.33 -7.07
C LEU A 113 10.74 18.79 -7.53
N ASP A 114 11.63 19.66 -8.00
CA ASP A 114 13.00 19.29 -8.42
C ASP A 114 13.77 18.68 -7.25
N GLY A 115 13.68 19.28 -6.05
CA GLY A 115 14.28 18.70 -4.83
C GLY A 115 13.70 17.35 -4.46
N PHE A 116 12.38 17.19 -4.57
CA PHE A 116 11.73 15.91 -4.33
C PHE A 116 12.18 14.84 -5.34
N LEU A 117 12.17 15.15 -6.63
CA LEU A 117 12.58 14.23 -7.68
C LEU A 117 14.06 13.87 -7.60
N SER A 118 14.92 14.82 -7.23
CA SER A 118 16.37 14.58 -7.06
C SER A 118 16.69 13.61 -5.93
N ASN A 119 15.86 13.58 -4.88
CA ASN A 119 16.00 12.68 -3.75
C ASN A 119 15.07 11.46 -3.82
N HIS A 120 14.22 11.39 -4.87
CA HIS A 120 13.27 10.31 -5.02
C HIS A 120 13.94 9.09 -5.64
N ASN A 121 14.00 8.01 -4.87
CA ASN A 121 14.51 6.73 -5.35
C ASN A 121 13.50 6.01 -6.23
N ALA A 122 12.71 6.58 -7.02
CA ALA A 122 11.79 6.05 -8.02
C ALA A 122 11.39 4.55 -7.90
N TYR A 123 11.41 4.00 -6.69
CA TYR A 123 11.01 2.61 -6.43
C TYR A 123 9.46 2.54 -6.39
N CYS A 124 8.86 2.66 -7.56
CA CYS A 124 7.41 2.48 -7.71
C CYS A 124 6.97 1.05 -7.40
N GLN A 125 7.91 0.10 -7.44
CA GLN A 125 7.72 -1.27 -7.03
C GLN A 125 8.57 -1.57 -5.80
N PRO A 126 8.01 -2.16 -4.74
CA PRO A 126 8.78 -2.54 -3.55
C PRO A 126 9.94 -3.48 -3.92
N PRO A 127 11.15 -3.31 -3.35
CA PRO A 127 12.29 -4.18 -3.66
C PRO A 127 12.00 -5.67 -3.44
N CYS A 128 11.21 -6.00 -2.42
CA CYS A 128 10.79 -7.37 -2.14
C CYS A 128 9.92 -7.96 -3.26
N GLN A 129 9.05 -7.17 -3.87
CA GLN A 129 8.23 -7.60 -5.00
C GLN A 129 9.09 -7.76 -6.27
N ALA A 130 10.01 -6.82 -6.52
CA ALA A 130 10.94 -6.89 -7.64
C ALA A 130 11.85 -8.13 -7.57
N ALA A 131 12.27 -8.52 -6.36
CA ALA A 131 13.11 -9.69 -6.14
C ALA A 131 12.34 -11.03 -6.13
N CYS A 132 11.01 -10.98 -6.06
CA CYS A 132 10.18 -12.18 -6.09
C CYS A 132 10.07 -12.71 -7.52
N PRO A 133 10.50 -13.95 -7.84
CA PRO A 133 10.36 -14.49 -9.19
C PRO A 133 8.92 -14.57 -9.72
N ALA A 134 7.94 -14.67 -8.80
CA ALA A 134 6.52 -14.67 -9.13
C ALA A 134 5.91 -13.26 -9.13
N GLY A 135 6.64 -12.22 -8.69
CA GLY A 135 6.15 -10.83 -8.69
C GLY A 135 4.92 -10.58 -7.81
N ILE A 136 4.69 -11.42 -6.78
CA ILE A 136 3.49 -11.30 -5.93
C ILE A 136 3.43 -9.94 -5.23
N ASP A 137 2.23 -9.41 -5.03
CA ASP A 137 2.03 -8.17 -4.26
C ASP A 137 2.25 -8.41 -2.76
N ILE A 138 3.54 -8.29 -2.37
CA ILE A 138 3.98 -8.57 -0.99
C ILE A 138 3.43 -7.53 -0.02
N ALA A 139 3.47 -6.26 -0.37
CA ALA A 139 2.97 -5.19 0.49
C ALA A 139 1.46 -5.31 0.69
N GLY A 140 0.71 -5.61 -0.37
CA GLY A 140 -0.73 -5.78 -0.33
C GLY A 140 -1.17 -6.93 0.58
N TYR A 141 -0.59 -8.14 0.43
CA TYR A 141 -1.03 -9.25 1.27
C TYR A 141 -0.60 -9.10 2.74
N ILE A 142 0.53 -8.44 3.01
CA ILE A 142 0.95 -8.14 4.40
C ILE A 142 -0.02 -7.14 5.05
N ALA A 143 -0.46 -6.12 4.33
CA ALA A 143 -1.47 -5.18 4.82
C ALA A 143 -2.78 -5.90 5.16
N LEU A 144 -3.25 -6.79 4.29
CA LEU A 144 -4.45 -7.60 4.55
C LEU A 144 -4.28 -8.52 5.78
N ILE A 145 -3.09 -9.09 5.99
CA ILE A 145 -2.81 -9.86 7.22
C ILE A 145 -2.91 -8.97 8.46
N ALA A 146 -2.36 -7.76 8.42
CA ALA A 146 -2.44 -6.81 9.52
C ALA A 146 -3.88 -6.40 9.87
N GLU A 147 -4.77 -6.41 8.88
CA GLU A 147 -6.20 -6.19 9.05
C GLU A 147 -6.98 -7.46 9.48
N GLY A 148 -6.31 -8.61 9.67
CA GLY A 148 -6.94 -9.89 9.99
C GLY A 148 -7.64 -10.58 8.80
N LYS A 149 -7.50 -10.06 7.59
CA LYS A 149 -8.13 -10.54 6.34
C LYS A 149 -7.29 -11.64 5.67
N HIS A 150 -7.17 -12.79 6.33
CA HIS A 150 -6.25 -13.86 5.88
C HIS A 150 -6.72 -14.58 4.60
N VAL A 151 -8.03 -14.65 4.39
CA VAL A 151 -8.62 -15.24 3.18
C VAL A 151 -8.31 -14.37 1.97
N GLU A 152 -8.54 -13.08 2.07
CA GLU A 152 -8.25 -12.09 1.03
C GLU A 152 -6.74 -11.98 0.76
N ALA A 153 -5.91 -12.01 1.82
CA ALA A 153 -4.46 -12.05 1.67
C ALA A 153 -4.01 -13.27 0.86
N THR A 154 -4.60 -14.43 1.13
CA THR A 154 -4.29 -15.66 0.39
C THR A 154 -4.83 -15.62 -1.04
N ALA A 155 -6.00 -15.03 -1.27
CA ALA A 155 -6.54 -14.84 -2.60
C ALA A 155 -5.63 -13.93 -3.45
N LEU A 156 -5.17 -12.81 -2.89
CA LEU A 156 -4.22 -11.91 -3.54
C LEU A 156 -2.90 -12.61 -3.90
N ILE A 157 -2.35 -13.41 -3.00
CA ILE A 157 -1.16 -14.21 -3.30
C ILE A 157 -1.42 -15.17 -4.46
N LYS A 158 -2.59 -15.81 -4.49
CA LYS A 158 -2.96 -16.80 -5.50
C LYS A 158 -3.21 -16.24 -6.90
N GLU A 159 -3.33 -14.94 -7.07
CA GLU A 159 -3.35 -14.34 -8.40
C GLU A 159 -2.08 -14.67 -9.19
N MET A 160 -0.92 -14.71 -8.51
CA MET A 160 0.39 -14.95 -9.13
C MET A 160 1.09 -16.22 -8.61
N LEU A 161 0.61 -16.83 -7.52
CA LEU A 161 1.27 -17.94 -6.85
C LEU A 161 0.24 -18.96 -6.31
N PRO A 162 -0.10 -20.01 -7.06
CA PRO A 162 -1.26 -20.88 -6.76
C PRO A 162 -1.07 -21.77 -5.52
N LEU A 163 0.19 -21.98 -5.07
CA LEU A 163 0.52 -22.91 -3.98
C LEU A 163 1.18 -22.20 -2.77
N PRO A 164 0.56 -21.15 -2.17
CA PRO A 164 1.21 -20.34 -1.13
C PRO A 164 1.55 -21.12 0.13
N GLY A 165 0.76 -22.10 0.52
CA GLY A 165 1.02 -22.92 1.69
C GLY A 165 2.27 -23.79 1.59
N ILE A 166 2.55 -24.34 0.41
CA ILE A 166 3.76 -25.13 0.14
C ILE A 166 4.95 -24.20 0.00
N LEU A 167 4.83 -23.18 -0.87
CA LEU A 167 5.92 -22.22 -1.11
C LEU A 167 6.25 -21.35 0.10
N GLY A 168 5.32 -21.19 1.04
CA GLY A 168 5.59 -20.60 2.35
C GLY A 168 6.52 -21.42 3.24
N ARG A 169 6.78 -22.69 2.87
CA ARG A 169 7.65 -23.62 3.61
C ARG A 169 8.99 -23.90 2.94
N VAL A 170 9.02 -23.87 1.60
CA VAL A 170 10.21 -24.31 0.84
C VAL A 170 10.88 -23.17 0.04
N CYS A 171 10.29 -21.99 -0.02
CA CYS A 171 10.87 -20.87 -0.75
C CYS A 171 12.20 -20.41 -0.12
N PRO A 172 13.26 -20.16 -0.92
CA PRO A 172 14.54 -19.63 -0.42
C PRO A 172 14.47 -18.15 0.00
N ARG A 173 13.36 -17.48 -0.17
CA ARG A 173 13.07 -16.12 0.34
C ARG A 173 13.89 -14.97 -0.28
N PRO A 174 14.14 -14.94 -1.58
CA PRO A 174 14.95 -13.87 -2.18
C PRO A 174 14.36 -12.47 -1.99
N CYS A 175 13.09 -12.37 -1.63
CA CYS A 175 12.41 -11.11 -1.31
C CYS A 175 12.81 -10.51 0.02
N GLU A 176 13.36 -11.29 0.96
CA GLU A 176 13.78 -10.82 2.28
C GLU A 176 15.14 -10.12 2.22
N ASP A 177 16.04 -10.51 1.31
CA ASP A 177 17.39 -9.94 1.16
C ASP A 177 17.36 -8.41 0.87
N PRO A 178 16.58 -7.89 -0.10
CA PRO A 178 16.53 -6.46 -0.38
C PRO A 178 15.52 -5.71 0.50
N CYS A 179 15.03 -6.31 1.56
CA CYS A 179 14.02 -5.69 2.42
C CYS A 179 14.57 -4.44 3.12
N ARG A 180 13.94 -3.28 2.90
CA ARG A 180 14.38 -2.02 3.49
C ARG A 180 14.23 -1.95 5.00
N ARG A 181 13.34 -2.75 5.60
CA ARG A 181 13.21 -2.83 7.05
C ARG A 181 14.50 -3.31 7.71
N GLN A 182 15.29 -4.14 7.03
CA GLN A 182 16.60 -4.56 7.50
C GLN A 182 17.54 -3.37 7.78
N GLN A 183 17.43 -2.28 7.01
CA GLN A 183 18.24 -1.07 7.22
C GLN A 183 17.78 -0.26 8.43
N ILE A 184 16.53 -0.39 8.84
CA ILE A 184 15.92 0.38 9.93
C ILE A 184 15.92 -0.45 11.22
N ASP A 185 15.44 -1.70 11.14
CA ASP A 185 15.20 -2.56 12.30
C ASP A 185 16.32 -3.59 12.54
N GLY A 186 17.30 -3.68 11.63
CA GLY A 186 18.36 -4.69 11.66
C GLY A 186 17.95 -6.06 11.09
N GLU A 187 16.65 -6.29 10.85
CA GLU A 187 16.11 -7.53 10.31
C GLU A 187 15.09 -7.27 9.20
N PRO A 188 14.99 -8.16 8.19
CA PRO A 188 13.97 -8.07 7.18
C PRO A 188 12.60 -8.46 7.75
N VAL A 189 11.52 -8.03 7.10
CA VAL A 189 10.19 -8.58 7.35
C VAL A 189 10.19 -10.06 7.01
N ALA A 190 9.65 -10.92 7.89
CA ALA A 190 9.54 -12.37 7.67
C ALA A 190 8.47 -12.70 6.61
N ILE A 191 8.70 -12.27 5.38
CA ILE A 191 7.74 -12.27 4.24
C ILE A 191 7.23 -13.68 3.95
N CYS A 192 8.16 -14.64 3.92
CA CYS A 192 7.83 -16.03 3.63
C CYS A 192 7.02 -16.68 4.75
N ALA A 193 7.34 -16.36 6.02
CA ALA A 193 6.58 -16.84 7.18
C ALA A 193 5.16 -16.25 7.20
N LEU A 194 5.00 -14.98 6.87
CA LEU A 194 3.69 -14.33 6.74
C LEU A 194 2.85 -14.94 5.62
N LYS A 195 3.45 -15.26 4.47
CA LYS A 195 2.78 -15.99 3.39
C LYS A 195 2.27 -17.35 3.84
N ARG A 196 3.10 -18.10 4.58
CA ARG A 196 2.72 -19.38 5.19
C ARG A 196 1.55 -19.18 6.16
N TYR A 197 1.67 -18.21 7.05
CA TYR A 197 0.66 -17.91 8.06
C TYR A 197 -0.70 -17.60 7.42
N ALA A 198 -0.75 -16.72 6.41
CA ALA A 198 -1.98 -16.39 5.71
C ALA A 198 -2.63 -17.63 5.09
N ALA A 199 -1.83 -18.47 4.39
CA ALA A 199 -2.33 -19.68 3.75
C ALA A 199 -2.84 -20.72 4.76
N ASP A 200 -2.17 -20.88 5.91
CA ASP A 200 -2.61 -21.80 6.96
C ASP A 200 -3.91 -21.31 7.61
N LYS A 201 -4.02 -20.02 7.93
CA LYS A 201 -5.24 -19.41 8.48
C LYS A 201 -6.42 -19.45 7.53
N ALA A 202 -6.18 -19.17 6.24
CA ALA A 202 -7.22 -19.27 5.23
C ALA A 202 -7.71 -20.73 5.06
N ARG A 203 -6.83 -21.72 5.15
CA ARG A 203 -7.20 -23.14 5.13
C ARG A 203 -8.03 -23.52 6.35
N GLU A 204 -7.66 -23.04 7.54
CA GLU A 204 -8.43 -23.27 8.78
C GLU A 204 -9.85 -22.69 8.70
N SER A 205 -10.05 -21.58 8.01
CA SER A 205 -11.38 -20.98 7.84
C SER A 205 -12.33 -21.79 6.94
N GLY A 206 -11.77 -22.67 6.09
CA GLY A 206 -12.55 -23.44 5.11
C GLY A 206 -13.15 -22.61 3.97
N LEU A 207 -12.89 -21.29 3.94
CA LEU A 207 -13.42 -20.40 2.91
C LEU A 207 -12.61 -20.50 1.61
N PRO A 208 -13.25 -20.27 0.44
CA PRO A 208 -12.56 -20.27 -0.85
C PRO A 208 -11.56 -19.12 -0.93
N THR A 209 -10.36 -19.41 -1.40
CA THR A 209 -9.26 -18.46 -1.54
C THR A 209 -8.80 -18.27 -2.98
N GLN A 210 -9.49 -18.85 -3.94
CA GLN A 210 -9.18 -18.66 -5.35
C GLN A 210 -9.97 -17.47 -5.92
N PRO A 211 -9.38 -16.70 -6.83
CA PRO A 211 -10.11 -15.72 -7.62
C PRO A 211 -11.25 -16.36 -8.40
N SER A 212 -12.28 -15.58 -8.71
CA SER A 212 -13.40 -16.06 -9.54
C SER A 212 -12.92 -16.37 -10.95
N PRO A 213 -13.24 -17.55 -11.50
CA PRO A 213 -12.89 -17.87 -12.88
C PRO A 213 -13.58 -16.92 -13.87
N LYS A 214 -12.92 -16.69 -15.00
CA LYS A 214 -13.52 -16.01 -16.15
C LYS A 214 -14.70 -16.84 -16.73
N PRO A 215 -15.59 -16.23 -17.49
CA PRO A 215 -16.66 -16.96 -18.17
C PRO A 215 -16.14 -18.16 -18.96
N ALA A 216 -16.92 -19.23 -19.01
CA ALA A 216 -16.56 -20.46 -19.70
C ALA A 216 -16.23 -20.22 -21.19
N THR A 217 -15.07 -20.63 -21.62
CA THR A 217 -14.60 -20.46 -23.01
C THR A 217 -15.11 -21.55 -23.96
N GLY A 218 -15.71 -22.63 -23.44
CA GLY A 218 -16.08 -23.83 -24.20
C GLY A 218 -14.88 -24.71 -24.60
N LYS A 219 -13.65 -24.30 -24.33
CA LYS A 219 -12.45 -25.08 -24.66
C LYS A 219 -12.13 -26.11 -23.58
N ARG A 220 -11.70 -27.31 -24.01
CA ARG A 220 -11.24 -28.39 -23.13
C ARG A 220 -9.72 -28.52 -23.23
N VAL A 221 -9.04 -28.59 -22.10
CA VAL A 221 -7.58 -28.70 -22.03
C VAL A 221 -7.22 -29.89 -21.15
N ALA A 222 -6.35 -30.77 -21.64
CA ALA A 222 -5.75 -31.82 -20.84
C ALA A 222 -4.35 -31.38 -20.37
N VAL A 223 -4.09 -31.51 -19.08
CA VAL A 223 -2.77 -31.29 -18.47
C VAL A 223 -2.24 -32.64 -18.02
N ILE A 224 -1.07 -33.02 -18.51
CA ILE A 224 -0.44 -34.32 -18.21
C ILE A 224 0.63 -34.11 -17.14
N GLY A 225 0.47 -34.82 -16.02
CA GLY A 225 1.30 -34.69 -14.82
C GLY A 225 0.76 -33.70 -13.79
N ALA A 226 0.53 -34.18 -12.57
CA ALA A 226 0.01 -33.38 -11.45
C ALA A 226 1.13 -32.97 -10.47
N GLY A 227 2.34 -32.76 -10.96
CA GLY A 227 3.42 -32.11 -10.22
C GLY A 227 3.17 -30.59 -10.08
N PRO A 228 4.11 -29.81 -9.48
CA PRO A 228 3.93 -28.38 -9.26
C PRO A 228 3.62 -27.59 -10.54
N GLY A 229 4.28 -27.93 -11.64
CA GLY A 229 4.03 -27.30 -12.95
C GLY A 229 2.63 -27.59 -13.49
N GLY A 230 2.21 -28.85 -13.51
CA GLY A 230 0.89 -29.25 -13.98
C GLY A 230 -0.25 -28.71 -13.11
N LEU A 231 -0.08 -28.74 -11.79
CA LEU A 231 -1.04 -28.13 -10.85
C LEU A 231 -1.17 -26.62 -11.05
N SER A 232 -0.06 -25.92 -11.29
CA SER A 232 -0.08 -24.49 -11.58
C SER A 232 -0.73 -24.18 -12.94
N ALA A 233 -0.39 -24.95 -13.98
CA ALA A 233 -1.00 -24.80 -15.29
C ALA A 233 -2.51 -25.05 -15.25
N ALA A 234 -2.94 -26.13 -14.60
CA ALA A 234 -4.36 -26.46 -14.45
C ALA A 234 -5.11 -25.37 -13.70
N TYR A 235 -4.51 -24.81 -12.65
CA TYR A 235 -5.09 -23.72 -11.87
C TYR A 235 -5.34 -22.47 -12.74
N TYR A 236 -4.34 -21.97 -13.45
CA TYR A 236 -4.49 -20.79 -14.28
C TYR A 236 -5.40 -20.99 -15.48
N LEU A 237 -5.34 -22.15 -16.13
CA LEU A 237 -6.25 -22.48 -17.22
C LEU A 237 -7.71 -22.54 -16.76
N ALA A 238 -7.96 -23.05 -15.56
CA ALA A 238 -9.30 -23.05 -14.98
C ALA A 238 -9.77 -21.63 -14.65
N LEU A 239 -8.89 -20.75 -14.14
CA LEU A 239 -9.20 -19.33 -13.93
C LEU A 239 -9.50 -18.59 -15.25
N GLU A 240 -8.87 -18.98 -16.35
CA GLU A 240 -9.17 -18.44 -17.68
C GLU A 240 -10.50 -18.97 -18.27
N GLY A 241 -11.23 -19.81 -17.54
CA GLY A 241 -12.55 -20.33 -17.94
C GLY A 241 -12.48 -21.57 -18.82
N HIS A 242 -11.34 -22.26 -18.90
CA HIS A 242 -11.23 -23.51 -19.65
C HIS A 242 -11.69 -24.71 -18.82
N ALA A 243 -12.29 -25.72 -19.48
CA ALA A 243 -12.57 -26.99 -18.86
C ALA A 243 -11.28 -27.83 -18.82
N VAL A 244 -10.67 -27.95 -17.63
CA VAL A 244 -9.35 -28.60 -17.47
C VAL A 244 -9.52 -30.02 -16.96
N THR A 245 -8.84 -30.98 -17.61
CA THR A 245 -8.68 -32.35 -17.13
C THR A 245 -7.21 -32.56 -16.77
N LEU A 246 -6.93 -32.85 -15.50
CA LEU A 246 -5.58 -33.17 -15.02
C LEU A 246 -5.40 -34.70 -15.01
N LEU A 247 -4.39 -35.17 -15.72
CA LEU A 247 -4.05 -36.60 -15.84
C LEU A 247 -2.76 -36.85 -15.04
N GLU A 248 -2.78 -37.85 -14.15
CA GLU A 248 -1.64 -38.23 -13.33
C GLU A 248 -1.41 -39.76 -13.43
N GLY A 249 -0.16 -40.13 -13.59
CA GLY A 249 0.24 -41.54 -13.66
C GLY A 249 0.44 -42.19 -12.29
N GLU A 250 0.72 -41.40 -11.30
CA GLU A 250 0.86 -41.84 -9.90
C GLU A 250 -0.50 -41.94 -9.20
N LYS A 251 -0.57 -42.73 -8.13
CA LYS A 251 -1.82 -42.88 -7.35
C LYS A 251 -2.33 -41.59 -6.76
N GLU A 252 -1.45 -40.63 -6.50
CA GLU A 252 -1.77 -39.38 -5.85
C GLU A 252 -1.05 -38.20 -6.51
N PRO A 253 -1.74 -37.07 -6.68
CA PRO A 253 -1.14 -35.88 -7.29
C PRO A 253 -0.10 -35.25 -6.35
N GLY A 254 0.80 -34.42 -6.91
CA GLY A 254 1.79 -33.64 -6.17
C GLY A 254 3.21 -33.77 -6.71
N GLY A 255 3.56 -34.87 -7.32
CA GLY A 255 4.90 -35.09 -7.89
C GLY A 255 6.01 -34.75 -6.87
N THR A 256 6.99 -33.94 -7.26
CA THR A 256 8.11 -33.53 -6.38
C THR A 256 7.68 -32.79 -5.12
N LEU A 257 6.50 -32.18 -5.05
CA LEU A 257 5.98 -31.59 -3.82
C LEU A 257 5.70 -32.65 -2.76
N ARG A 258 5.42 -33.85 -3.17
CA ARG A 258 5.08 -34.96 -2.28
C ARG A 258 6.29 -35.88 -2.02
N PHE A 259 7.03 -36.21 -3.06
CA PHE A 259 8.11 -37.19 -2.97
C PHE A 259 9.49 -36.54 -2.77
N GLY A 260 9.66 -35.28 -3.14
CA GLY A 260 10.92 -34.55 -3.09
C GLY A 260 11.10 -33.68 -1.83
N ILE A 261 10.00 -33.28 -1.18
CA ILE A 261 10.07 -32.50 0.06
C ILE A 261 10.11 -33.46 1.23
N PRO A 262 11.17 -33.45 2.06
CA PRO A 262 11.25 -34.30 3.25
C PRO A 262 10.11 -34.02 4.21
N LEU A 263 9.49 -35.05 4.76
CA LEU A 263 8.58 -34.92 5.92
C LEU A 263 9.42 -34.60 7.14
N LEU A 264 9.66 -33.30 7.37
CA LEU A 264 10.31 -32.85 8.59
C LEU A 264 9.31 -32.97 9.76
N PRO A 265 9.76 -33.47 10.94
CA PRO A 265 8.93 -33.43 12.13
C PRO A 265 8.54 -31.99 12.42
N PRO A 266 7.39 -31.76 13.11
CA PRO A 266 7.01 -30.40 13.51
C PRO A 266 8.16 -29.77 14.29
N ALA A 267 8.50 -28.52 13.89
CA ALA A 267 9.57 -27.78 14.53
C ALA A 267 9.28 -27.75 16.05
N GLN A 268 10.26 -28.19 16.85
CA GLN A 268 10.17 -28.04 18.30
C GLN A 268 10.06 -26.55 18.61
N PRO A 269 9.20 -26.16 19.58
CA PRO A 269 9.11 -24.76 20.00
C PRO A 269 10.51 -24.30 20.46
N HIS A 270 10.99 -23.22 19.85
CA HIS A 270 12.20 -22.57 20.33
C HIS A 270 12.04 -22.22 21.80
N PRO A 271 12.99 -22.59 22.66
CA PRO A 271 13.03 -22.07 24.03
C PRO A 271 13.10 -20.54 23.95
N ARG A 272 12.22 -19.86 24.65
CA ARG A 272 12.21 -18.40 24.79
C ARG A 272 13.41 -17.92 25.58
#